data_f302490926e37dfc471bdcc094126a73
#
_entry.id   f302490926e37dfc471bdcc094126a73
#
_cell.length_a   1.000
_cell.length_b   1.000
_cell.length_c   1.000
_cell.angle_alpha   90.00
_cell.angle_beta   90.00
_cell.angle_gamma   90.00
#
_symmetry.space_group_name_H-M   'P 1'
#
loop_
_entity.id
_entity.type
_entity.pdbx_description
1 polymer ?
#
loop_
_entity_poly.entity_id
_entity_poly.type
_entity_poly.pdbx_seq_one_letter_code
_entity_poly.pdbx_strand_id
1 'polypeptide(L)'
;MRKLKLISCLVAVGLLSACVTYRVSDFTLVSTKNVNLSSNSLVRGERVTGIDKTTDVVYMKNAVDNAIEKNKCAVALSDAVIKLENNFFTVSYIAEGNLVIDRSLPGCGSK
;
A
#
# COMPACT_ATOMS: atom_id res chain seq x y z
N MET A 1 10.77 42.92 -15.90
CA MET A 1 10.78 41.67 -16.67
C MET A 1 11.43 40.52 -15.93
N ARG A 2 12.57 40.72 -15.26
CA ARG A 2 13.21 39.63 -14.49
C ARG A 2 12.32 39.13 -13.36
N LYS A 3 11.54 39.99 -12.70
CA LYS A 3 10.65 39.60 -11.60
C LYS A 3 9.51 38.72 -12.06
N LEU A 4 8.98 38.94 -13.27
CA LEU A 4 7.91 38.12 -13.85
C LEU A 4 8.36 36.69 -14.15
N LYS A 5 9.60 36.51 -14.62
CA LYS A 5 10.18 35.17 -14.89
C LYS A 5 10.39 34.39 -13.61
N LEU A 6 10.85 35.04 -12.53
CA LEU A 6 11.05 34.42 -11.24
C LEU A 6 9.72 33.96 -10.61
N ILE A 7 8.68 34.78 -10.70
CA ILE A 7 7.35 34.45 -10.18
C ILE A 7 6.77 33.27 -10.95
N SER A 8 6.93 33.23 -12.28
CA SER A 8 6.48 32.12 -13.11
C SER A 8 7.14 30.79 -12.73
N CYS A 9 8.46 30.81 -12.47
CA CYS A 9 9.18 29.62 -12.03
C CYS A 9 8.72 29.13 -10.67
N LEU A 10 8.46 30.03 -9.73
CA LEU A 10 7.96 29.69 -8.39
C LEU A 10 6.58 29.02 -8.46
N VAL A 11 5.68 29.54 -9.29
CA VAL A 11 4.35 28.97 -9.48
C VAL A 11 4.45 27.58 -10.11
N ALA A 12 5.31 27.40 -11.10
CA ALA A 12 5.51 26.10 -11.74
C ALA A 12 6.03 25.05 -10.76
N VAL A 13 6.99 25.40 -9.91
CA VAL A 13 7.52 24.51 -8.87
C VAL A 13 6.44 24.15 -7.85
N GLY A 14 5.60 25.11 -7.46
CA GLY A 14 4.49 24.87 -6.55
C GLY A 14 3.46 23.90 -7.12
N LEU A 15 3.17 23.99 -8.42
CA LEU A 15 2.23 23.07 -9.09
C LEU A 15 2.80 21.67 -9.19
N LEU A 16 4.09 21.51 -9.44
CA LEU A 16 4.76 20.22 -9.51
C LEU A 16 4.76 19.48 -8.18
N SER A 17 4.77 20.19 -7.06
CA SER A 17 4.75 19.59 -5.73
C SER A 17 3.35 19.27 -5.23
N ALA A 18 2.28 19.54 -6.01
CA ALA A 18 0.90 19.28 -5.61
C ALA A 18 0.54 17.80 -5.58
N CYS A 19 1.27 16.93 -6.30
CA CYS A 19 1.10 15.48 -6.30
C CYS A 19 2.31 14.86 -5.60
N VAL A 20 2.13 14.45 -4.34
CA VAL A 20 3.23 13.96 -3.52
C VAL A 20 2.87 12.60 -2.95
N THR A 21 3.85 11.69 -2.99
CA THR A 21 3.74 10.38 -2.37
C THR A 21 4.70 10.31 -1.20
N TYR A 22 4.19 9.96 -0.04
CA TYR A 22 4.97 9.82 1.19
C TYR A 22 5.06 8.35 1.59
N ARG A 23 6.26 7.89 1.93
CA ARG A 23 6.43 6.61 2.60
C ARG A 23 6.04 6.82 4.06
N VAL A 24 4.93 6.23 4.47
CA VAL A 24 4.39 6.40 5.83
C VAL A 24 5.08 5.44 6.79
N SER A 25 5.24 4.18 6.39
CA SER A 25 5.77 3.16 7.29
C SER A 25 6.24 1.93 6.51
N ASP A 26 7.20 1.23 7.10
CA ASP A 26 7.68 -0.07 6.63
C ASP A 26 7.40 -1.11 7.70
N PHE A 27 6.93 -2.27 7.30
CA PHE A 27 6.62 -3.38 8.22
C PHE A 27 7.26 -4.66 7.72
N THR A 28 7.82 -5.44 8.64
CA THR A 28 8.27 -6.80 8.33
C THR A 28 7.08 -7.70 8.03
N LEU A 29 6.00 -7.51 8.78
CA LEU A 29 4.75 -8.24 8.61
C LEU A 29 3.58 -7.34 9.00
N VAL A 30 2.56 -7.30 8.16
CA VAL A 30 1.33 -6.55 8.45
C VAL A 30 0.12 -7.36 7.96
N SER A 31 -0.96 -7.33 8.73
CA SER A 31 -2.17 -8.05 8.36
C SER A 31 -3.42 -7.40 8.91
N THR A 32 -4.52 -7.57 8.19
CA THR A 32 -5.87 -7.26 8.63
C THR A 32 -6.63 -8.54 9.00
N LYS A 33 -5.96 -9.69 8.96
CA LYS A 33 -6.52 -11.01 9.21
C LYS A 33 -5.78 -11.70 10.35
N ASN A 34 -6.37 -12.78 10.87
CA ASN A 34 -5.70 -13.61 11.86
C ASN A 34 -4.58 -14.39 11.19
N VAL A 35 -3.40 -14.32 11.75
CA VAL A 35 -2.21 -15.01 11.25
C VAL A 35 -1.71 -15.97 12.32
N ASN A 36 -1.58 -17.24 11.99
CA ASN A 36 -0.97 -18.22 12.87
C ASN A 36 0.53 -18.28 12.59
N LEU A 37 1.31 -17.53 13.36
CA LEU A 37 2.75 -17.44 13.19
C LEU A 37 3.47 -18.75 13.54
N SER A 38 2.80 -19.65 14.26
CA SER A 38 3.35 -20.97 14.57
C SER A 38 3.14 -21.99 13.46
N SER A 39 2.41 -21.63 12.42
CA SER A 39 2.15 -22.53 11.30
C SER A 39 3.40 -22.79 10.47
N ASN A 40 3.67 -24.04 10.16
CA ASN A 40 4.73 -24.43 9.23
C ASN A 40 4.28 -24.31 7.76
N SER A 41 3.04 -23.91 7.54
CA SER A 41 2.42 -23.83 6.22
C SER A 41 2.43 -22.42 5.63
N LEU A 42 3.09 -21.47 6.28
CA LEU A 42 3.23 -20.11 5.76
C LEU A 42 4.32 -20.07 4.71
N VAL A 43 3.97 -19.58 3.53
CA VAL A 43 4.93 -19.43 2.41
C VAL A 43 4.82 -18.04 1.82
N ARG A 44 5.93 -17.58 1.26
CA ARG A 44 5.97 -16.28 0.60
C ARG A 44 5.37 -16.38 -0.80
N GLY A 45 4.42 -15.51 -1.09
CA GLY A 45 3.81 -15.38 -2.41
C GLY A 45 4.40 -14.23 -3.22
N GLU A 46 3.64 -13.80 -4.21
CA GLU A 46 4.03 -12.69 -5.08
C GLU A 46 3.95 -11.34 -4.37
N ARG A 47 4.66 -10.36 -4.92
CA ARG A 47 4.55 -8.98 -4.45
C ARG A 47 3.33 -8.31 -5.08
N VAL A 48 2.51 -7.71 -4.24
CA VAL A 48 1.25 -7.08 -4.65
C VAL A 48 1.14 -5.66 -4.13
N THR A 49 0.20 -4.92 -4.70
CA THR A 49 -0.14 -3.57 -4.26
C THR A 49 -1.64 -3.50 -4.00
N GLY A 50 -2.03 -2.98 -2.85
CA GLY A 50 -3.41 -2.65 -2.53
C GLY A 50 -3.56 -1.15 -2.35
N ILE A 51 -4.72 -0.60 -2.75
CA ILE A 51 -4.96 0.83 -2.73
C ILE A 51 -6.32 1.10 -2.11
N ASP A 52 -6.36 2.11 -1.21
CA ASP A 52 -7.62 2.73 -0.78
C ASP A 52 -7.58 4.19 -1.21
N LYS A 53 -8.44 4.55 -2.14
CA LYS A 53 -8.45 5.87 -2.78
C LYS A 53 -9.84 6.49 -2.70
N THR A 54 -9.89 7.74 -2.27
CA THR A 54 -11.15 8.47 -2.16
C THR A 54 -10.91 9.98 -2.19
N THR A 55 -11.98 10.74 -2.38
CA THR A 55 -11.97 12.20 -2.23
C THR A 55 -12.24 12.64 -0.78
N ASP A 56 -12.51 11.71 0.10
CA ASP A 56 -12.89 11.97 1.50
C ASP A 56 -11.84 11.41 2.46
N VAL A 57 -12.12 10.33 3.17
CA VAL A 57 -11.22 9.73 4.15
C VAL A 57 -10.73 8.38 3.65
N VAL A 58 -9.41 8.17 3.72
CA VAL A 58 -8.80 6.89 3.36
C VAL A 58 -8.28 6.18 4.61
N TYR A 59 -8.23 4.86 4.56
CA TYR A 59 -7.77 4.03 5.66
C TYR A 59 -6.63 3.12 5.22
N MET A 60 -5.56 3.13 5.97
CA MET A 60 -4.42 2.22 5.75
C MET A 60 -4.88 0.77 5.81
N LYS A 61 -5.78 0.45 6.73
CA LYS A 61 -6.36 -0.89 6.87
C LYS A 61 -6.96 -1.38 5.56
N ASN A 62 -7.70 -0.52 4.85
CA ASN A 62 -8.34 -0.90 3.59
C ASN A 62 -7.31 -1.17 2.49
N ALA A 63 -6.24 -0.38 2.43
CA ALA A 63 -5.17 -0.60 1.47
C ALA A 63 -4.46 -1.93 1.71
N VAL A 64 -4.15 -2.24 2.97
CA VAL A 64 -3.54 -3.52 3.36
C VAL A 64 -4.48 -4.67 3.03
N ASP A 65 -5.75 -4.56 3.38
CA ASP A 65 -6.74 -5.60 3.12
C ASP A 65 -6.91 -5.84 1.63
N ASN A 66 -6.99 -4.79 0.84
CA ASN A 66 -7.11 -4.90 -0.62
C ASN A 66 -5.90 -5.61 -1.23
N ALA A 67 -4.70 -5.39 -0.69
CA ALA A 67 -3.51 -6.10 -1.13
C ALA A 67 -3.58 -7.59 -0.78
N ILE A 68 -3.97 -7.92 0.45
CA ILE A 68 -4.08 -9.30 0.92
C ILE A 68 -5.16 -10.06 0.13
N GLU A 69 -6.28 -9.40 -0.16
CA GLU A 69 -7.40 -9.98 -0.89
C GLU A 69 -7.07 -10.36 -2.34
N LYS A 70 -5.90 -9.97 -2.86
CA LYS A 70 -5.44 -10.42 -4.18
C LYS A 70 -5.33 -11.93 -4.29
N ASN A 71 -5.19 -12.62 -3.15
CA ASN A 71 -5.17 -14.07 -3.10
C ASN A 71 -5.97 -14.53 -1.88
N LYS A 72 -6.96 -15.39 -2.09
CA LYS A 72 -7.83 -15.88 -1.02
C LYS A 72 -7.11 -16.70 0.05
N CYS A 73 -5.94 -17.21 -0.25
CA CYS A 73 -5.11 -17.96 0.68
C CYS A 73 -4.09 -17.10 1.41
N ALA A 74 -4.01 -15.81 1.07
CA ALA A 74 -3.11 -14.88 1.72
C ALA A 74 -3.68 -14.42 3.06
N VAL A 75 -2.81 -14.32 4.06
CA VAL A 75 -3.17 -13.91 5.41
C VAL A 75 -2.43 -12.66 5.87
N ALA A 76 -1.40 -12.26 5.15
CA ALA A 76 -0.58 -11.10 5.54
C ALA A 76 0.26 -10.60 4.36
N LEU A 77 0.94 -9.47 4.59
CA LEU A 77 2.00 -8.98 3.72
C LEU A 77 3.32 -8.98 4.50
N SER A 78 4.38 -9.44 3.86
CA SER A 78 5.74 -9.35 4.38
C SER A 78 6.53 -8.29 3.62
N ASP A 79 7.53 -7.71 4.27
CA ASP A 79 8.32 -6.62 3.71
C ASP A 79 7.41 -5.52 3.14
N ALA A 80 6.40 -5.13 3.92
CA ALA A 80 5.37 -4.22 3.50
C ALA A 80 5.81 -2.77 3.62
N VAL A 81 5.45 -1.99 2.62
CA VAL A 81 5.67 -0.54 2.58
C VAL A 81 4.30 0.12 2.45
N ILE A 82 4.03 1.09 3.32
CA ILE A 82 2.80 1.87 3.27
C ILE A 82 3.14 3.27 2.79
N LYS A 83 2.42 3.73 1.77
CA LYS A 83 2.59 5.05 1.18
C LYS A 83 1.29 5.83 1.25
N LEU A 84 1.39 7.14 1.36
CA LEU A 84 0.27 8.05 1.26
C LEU A 84 0.49 8.95 0.05
N GLU A 85 -0.47 8.95 -0.87
CA GLU A 85 -0.42 9.77 -2.07
C GLU A 85 -1.51 10.83 -2.02
N ASN A 86 -1.10 12.09 -2.15
CA ASN A 86 -2.00 13.25 -2.22
C ASN A 86 -2.01 13.80 -3.64
N ASN A 87 -3.20 13.84 -4.24
CA ASN A 87 -3.47 14.52 -5.48
C ASN A 87 -4.39 15.71 -5.20
N PHE A 88 -4.63 16.56 -6.21
CA PHE A 88 -5.53 17.71 -6.05
C PHE A 88 -6.92 17.33 -5.54
N PHE A 89 -7.45 16.20 -6.00
CA PHE A 89 -8.83 15.80 -5.75
C PHE A 89 -8.97 14.51 -4.97
N THR A 90 -7.87 13.77 -4.80
CA THR A 90 -7.94 12.45 -4.17
C THR A 90 -6.79 12.23 -3.21
N VAL A 91 -7.05 11.38 -2.22
CA VAL A 91 -6.05 10.88 -1.28
C VAL A 91 -6.05 9.36 -1.37
N SER A 92 -4.89 8.74 -1.34
CA SER A 92 -4.76 7.29 -1.43
C SER A 92 -3.78 6.76 -0.39
N TYR A 93 -4.15 5.68 0.30
CA TYR A 93 -3.17 4.83 0.95
C TYR A 93 -2.81 3.69 -0.01
N ILE A 94 -1.52 3.40 -0.09
CA ILE A 94 -0.98 2.35 -0.96
C ILE A 94 -0.18 1.40 -0.08
N ALA A 95 -0.57 0.12 -0.09
CA ALA A 95 0.14 -0.92 0.63
C ALA A 95 0.79 -1.85 -0.39
N GLU A 96 2.10 -2.01 -0.30
CA GLU A 96 2.86 -2.93 -1.13
C GLU A 96 3.54 -3.96 -0.25
N GLY A 97 3.59 -5.19 -0.70
CA GLY A 97 4.28 -6.24 0.05
C GLY A 97 4.20 -7.57 -0.65
N ASN A 98 4.95 -8.53 -0.12
CA ASN A 98 4.87 -9.90 -0.59
C ASN A 98 3.74 -10.60 0.15
N LEU A 99 2.86 -11.29 -0.56
CA LEU A 99 1.81 -12.07 0.06
C LEU A 99 2.41 -13.15 0.95
N VAL A 100 1.81 -13.36 2.10
CA VAL A 100 2.08 -14.51 2.96
C VAL A 100 0.90 -15.45 2.81
N ILE A 101 1.14 -16.61 2.23
CA ILE A 101 0.12 -17.61 1.94
C ILE A 101 0.13 -18.65 3.07
N ASP A 102 -1.06 -18.96 3.59
CA ASP A 102 -1.22 -20.03 4.57
C ASP A 102 -1.85 -21.26 3.88
N ARG A 103 -1.02 -22.26 3.65
CA ARG A 103 -1.45 -23.49 2.98
C ARG A 103 -2.25 -24.42 3.88
N SER A 104 -2.34 -24.12 5.17
CA SER A 104 -3.17 -24.89 6.09
C SER A 104 -4.65 -24.52 5.99
N LEU A 105 -4.99 -23.44 5.31
CA LEU A 105 -6.38 -23.04 5.12
C LEU A 105 -7.09 -23.97 4.14
N PRO A 106 -8.42 -24.15 4.29
CA PRO A 106 -9.20 -24.97 3.37
C PRO A 106 -9.07 -24.49 1.92
N GLY A 107 -8.72 -25.42 1.02
CA GLY A 107 -8.52 -25.10 -0.40
C GLY A 107 -7.18 -24.44 -0.72
N CYS A 108 -6.30 -24.25 0.25
CA CYS A 108 -5.00 -23.58 0.08
C CYS A 108 -3.82 -24.53 0.16
N GLY A 109 -4.07 -25.81 0.21
CA GLY A 109 -3.02 -26.81 0.29
C GLY A 109 -2.06 -26.77 -0.89
N SER A 110 -0.84 -27.20 -0.64
CA SER A 110 0.21 -27.29 -1.64
C SER A 110 -0.13 -28.33 -2.70
N LYS A 111 0.17 -27.99 -3.93
CA LYS A 111 0.19 -28.95 -5.03
C LYS A 111 1.60 -29.04 -5.56
#